data_2e75ba874a768f8d86500b3883fd7d5d
#
_entry.id   2e75ba874a768f8d86500b3883fd7d5d
#
_cell.length_a   1.000
_cell.length_b   1.000
_cell.length_c   1.000
_cell.angle_alpha   90.00
_cell.angle_beta   90.00
_cell.angle_gamma   90.00
#
_symmetry.space_group_name_H-M   'P 1'
#
loop_
_entity.id
_entity.type
_entity.pdbx_description
1 polymer ?
#
loop_
_entity_poly.entity_id
_entity_poly.type
_entity_poly.pdbx_seq_one_letter_code
_entity_poly.pdbx_strand_id
1 'polypeptide(L)'
;NAALAQLSLETLLAEASQSDQAKQETEADFMAAKSALEAAEQALTDANVAAESALNAKRDSESHMTRLQAEIDALQYLLADLGDHDAAPIADQLSVRDGMETALAGYLADELSAPVGSGNQGFWREGSKASLSPPDGTMPLADFVTGAPALAASLAGVGVVDDASTAEALQFSLLPGQAIATKSGSLWRWDGFVRHANQSDKGAERIRQRRRLDALQ
;
A
#
# COMPACT_ATOMS: atom_id res chain seq x y z
N ASN A 1 -64.55 -18.54 76.61
CA ASN A 1 -63.56 -19.47 76.05
C ASN A 1 -63.62 -19.55 74.50
N ALA A 2 -64.80 -19.49 73.83
CA ALA A 2 -64.88 -19.54 72.33
C ALA A 2 -64.31 -18.32 71.65
N ALA A 3 -64.49 -17.07 72.16
CA ALA A 3 -63.97 -15.83 71.61
C ALA A 3 -62.42 -15.76 71.72
N LEU A 4 -61.83 -16.25 72.80
CA LEU A 4 -60.37 -16.34 72.95
C LEU A 4 -59.76 -17.39 72.00
N ALA A 5 -60.41 -18.51 71.74
CA ALA A 5 -59.94 -19.50 70.77
C ALA A 5 -60.06 -18.99 69.32
N GLN A 6 -61.04 -18.16 69.01
CA GLN A 6 -61.26 -17.57 67.71
C GLN A 6 -60.20 -16.45 67.44
N LEU A 7 -59.87 -15.63 68.44
CA LEU A 7 -58.80 -14.64 68.33
C LEU A 7 -57.41 -15.26 68.16
N SER A 8 -57.15 -16.43 68.82
CA SER A 8 -55.86 -17.14 68.63
C SER A 8 -55.75 -17.81 67.26
N LEU A 9 -56.87 -18.26 66.70
CA LEU A 9 -56.91 -18.85 65.36
C LEU A 9 -56.67 -17.81 64.28
N GLU A 10 -57.29 -16.62 64.39
CA GLU A 10 -57.08 -15.51 63.48
C GLU A 10 -55.61 -15.00 63.47
N THR A 11 -54.98 -14.91 64.66
CA THR A 11 -53.58 -14.56 64.78
C THR A 11 -52.68 -15.60 64.16
N LEU A 12 -52.88 -16.84 64.35
CA LEU A 12 -52.11 -17.93 63.70
C LEU A 12 -52.28 -17.98 62.19
N LEU A 13 -53.50 -17.71 61.69
CA LEU A 13 -53.76 -17.62 60.26
C LEU A 13 -53.03 -16.37 59.63
N ALA A 14 -53.01 -15.25 60.35
CA ALA A 14 -52.29 -14.06 59.89
C ALA A 14 -50.76 -14.30 59.89
N GLU A 15 -50.22 -14.93 60.93
CA GLU A 15 -48.79 -15.31 60.99
C GLU A 15 -48.41 -16.32 59.87
N ALA A 16 -49.26 -17.32 59.62
CA ALA A 16 -49.05 -18.27 58.52
C ALA A 16 -49.06 -17.57 57.16
N SER A 17 -50.02 -16.68 56.91
CA SER A 17 -50.06 -15.88 55.67
C SER A 17 -48.84 -14.97 55.51
N GLN A 18 -48.38 -14.32 56.59
CA GLN A 18 -47.18 -13.49 56.56
C GLN A 18 -45.92 -14.34 56.31
N SER A 19 -45.84 -15.52 56.91
CA SER A 19 -44.72 -16.46 56.65
C SER A 19 -44.70 -16.97 55.21
N ASP A 20 -45.87 -17.27 54.63
CA ASP A 20 -45.96 -17.68 53.23
C ASP A 20 -45.59 -16.57 52.26
N GLN A 21 -45.98 -15.31 52.55
CA GLN A 21 -45.53 -14.15 51.78
C GLN A 21 -44.01 -13.95 51.85
N ALA A 22 -43.44 -13.98 53.07
CA ALA A 22 -42.00 -13.84 53.27
C ALA A 22 -41.21 -14.96 52.53
N LYS A 23 -41.75 -16.17 52.55
CA LYS A 23 -41.18 -17.29 51.78
C LYS A 23 -41.22 -17.04 50.30
N GLN A 24 -42.34 -16.57 49.73
CA GLN A 24 -42.48 -16.27 48.32
C GLN A 24 -41.52 -15.15 47.87
N GLU A 25 -41.40 -14.09 48.70
CA GLU A 25 -40.44 -12.99 48.43
C GLU A 25 -38.99 -13.50 48.43
N THR A 26 -38.62 -14.32 49.44
CA THR A 26 -37.27 -14.89 49.52
C THR A 26 -36.99 -15.87 48.35
N GLU A 27 -37.96 -16.65 47.92
CA GLU A 27 -37.82 -17.52 46.72
C GLU A 27 -37.63 -16.66 45.45
N ALA A 28 -38.40 -15.56 45.30
CA ALA A 28 -38.27 -14.67 44.17
C ALA A 28 -36.89 -13.99 44.14
N ASP A 29 -36.43 -13.49 45.28
CA ASP A 29 -35.10 -12.86 45.43
C ASP A 29 -33.98 -13.85 45.16
N PHE A 30 -34.11 -15.10 45.62
CA PHE A 30 -33.16 -16.16 45.34
C PHE A 30 -33.07 -16.47 43.83
N MET A 31 -34.21 -16.56 43.17
CA MET A 31 -34.24 -16.84 41.70
C MET A 31 -33.67 -15.67 40.92
N ALA A 32 -33.96 -14.42 41.33
CA ALA A 32 -33.39 -13.21 40.74
C ALA A 32 -31.86 -13.14 40.92
N ALA A 33 -31.37 -13.42 42.12
CA ALA A 33 -29.94 -13.47 42.42
C ALA A 33 -29.22 -14.57 41.62
N LYS A 34 -29.82 -15.74 41.51
CA LYS A 34 -29.28 -16.83 40.70
C LYS A 34 -29.19 -16.47 39.22
N SER A 35 -30.24 -15.89 38.66
CA SER A 35 -30.24 -15.42 37.27
C SER A 35 -29.17 -14.31 37.02
N ALA A 36 -29.02 -13.39 37.97
CA ALA A 36 -28.01 -12.38 37.88
C ALA A 36 -26.57 -12.94 37.94
N LEU A 37 -26.36 -13.99 38.76
CA LEU A 37 -25.09 -14.69 38.82
C LEU A 37 -24.76 -15.38 37.49
N GLU A 38 -25.70 -16.12 36.92
CA GLU A 38 -25.54 -16.81 35.63
C GLU A 38 -25.22 -15.79 34.50
N ALA A 39 -25.93 -14.65 34.48
CA ALA A 39 -25.68 -13.59 33.53
C ALA A 39 -24.27 -12.94 33.69
N ALA A 40 -23.84 -12.77 34.95
CA ALA A 40 -22.51 -12.23 35.24
C ALA A 40 -21.37 -13.20 34.84
N GLU A 41 -21.57 -14.51 35.08
CA GLU A 41 -20.60 -15.53 34.67
C GLU A 41 -20.50 -15.63 33.14
N GLN A 42 -21.62 -15.52 32.43
CA GLN A 42 -21.60 -15.46 30.96
C GLN A 42 -20.91 -14.22 30.44
N ALA A 43 -21.22 -13.03 31.01
CA ALA A 43 -20.58 -11.79 30.63
C ALA A 43 -19.06 -11.80 30.88
N LEU A 44 -18.63 -12.43 31.97
CA LEU A 44 -17.19 -12.60 32.27
C LEU A 44 -16.53 -13.51 31.20
N THR A 45 -17.18 -14.60 30.83
CA THR A 45 -16.68 -15.51 29.81
C THR A 45 -16.54 -14.79 28.46
N ASP A 46 -17.57 -14.06 28.04
CA ASP A 46 -17.57 -13.29 26.80
C ASP A 46 -16.50 -12.19 26.81
N ALA A 47 -16.32 -11.49 27.93
CA ALA A 47 -15.27 -10.48 28.09
C ALA A 47 -13.86 -11.07 27.99
N ASN A 48 -13.63 -12.26 28.58
CA ASN A 48 -12.35 -12.95 28.48
C ASN A 48 -12.03 -13.38 27.03
N VAL A 49 -13.00 -13.91 26.30
CA VAL A 49 -12.85 -14.28 24.89
C VAL A 49 -12.55 -13.04 24.03
N ALA A 50 -13.25 -11.94 24.27
CA ALA A 50 -13.02 -10.69 23.57
C ALA A 50 -11.62 -10.11 23.86
N ALA A 51 -11.18 -10.16 25.12
CA ALA A 51 -9.84 -9.71 25.52
C ALA A 51 -8.73 -10.54 24.87
N GLU A 52 -8.89 -11.87 24.82
CA GLU A 52 -7.95 -12.77 24.15
C GLU A 52 -7.87 -12.52 22.64
N SER A 53 -9.00 -12.33 21.99
CA SER A 53 -9.09 -11.97 20.58
C SER A 53 -8.39 -10.62 20.28
N ALA A 54 -8.65 -9.62 21.10
CA ALA A 54 -8.02 -8.30 20.96
C ALA A 54 -6.49 -8.37 21.18
N LEU A 55 -6.02 -9.18 22.12
CA LEU A 55 -4.59 -9.37 22.38
C LEU A 55 -3.90 -10.07 21.19
N ASN A 56 -4.54 -11.06 20.59
CA ASN A 56 -4.02 -11.73 19.40
C ASN A 56 -3.98 -10.77 18.20
N ALA A 57 -5.04 -10.03 17.95
CA ALA A 57 -5.07 -9.02 16.90
C ALA A 57 -3.98 -7.93 17.08
N LYS A 58 -3.72 -7.52 18.32
CA LYS A 58 -2.61 -6.61 18.64
C LYS A 58 -1.25 -7.20 18.29
N ARG A 59 -0.98 -8.45 18.70
CA ARG A 59 0.29 -9.13 18.40
C ARG A 59 0.52 -9.30 16.90
N ASP A 60 -0.54 -9.63 16.14
CA ASP A 60 -0.46 -9.76 14.69
C ASP A 60 -0.15 -8.41 14.03
N SER A 61 -0.78 -7.33 14.49
CA SER A 61 -0.50 -5.97 14.02
C SER A 61 0.93 -5.53 14.34
N GLU A 62 1.44 -5.77 15.54
CA GLU A 62 2.80 -5.44 15.95
C GLU A 62 3.83 -6.23 15.10
N SER A 63 3.57 -7.51 14.83
CA SER A 63 4.41 -8.34 13.96
C SER A 63 4.41 -7.81 12.53
N HIS A 64 3.25 -7.40 12.02
CA HIS A 64 3.12 -6.82 10.68
C HIS A 64 3.88 -5.49 10.57
N MET A 65 3.71 -4.59 11.54
CA MET A 65 4.46 -3.33 11.60
C MET A 65 5.98 -3.55 11.62
N THR A 66 6.46 -4.48 12.44
CA THR A 66 7.90 -4.80 12.50
C THR A 66 8.43 -5.28 11.15
N ARG A 67 7.65 -6.10 10.43
CA ARG A 67 8.01 -6.59 9.09
C ARG A 67 8.05 -5.47 8.07
N LEU A 68 7.04 -4.57 8.07
CA LEU A 68 7.01 -3.42 7.17
C LEU A 68 8.17 -2.46 7.44
N GLN A 69 8.50 -2.21 8.71
CA GLN A 69 9.65 -1.37 9.07
C GLN A 69 10.96 -1.96 8.56
N ALA A 70 11.17 -3.27 8.72
CA ALA A 70 12.35 -3.94 8.19
C ALA A 70 12.43 -3.87 6.65
N GLU A 71 11.29 -3.95 5.95
CA GLU A 71 11.23 -3.77 4.49
C GLU A 71 11.60 -2.33 4.09
N ILE A 72 11.07 -1.31 4.80
CA ILE A 72 11.41 0.10 4.59
C ILE A 72 12.91 0.33 4.76
N ASP A 73 13.50 -0.15 5.86
CA ASP A 73 14.92 0.02 6.17
C ASP A 73 15.80 -0.64 5.09
N ALA A 74 15.42 -1.85 4.63
CA ALA A 74 16.13 -2.56 3.56
C ALA A 74 16.05 -1.81 2.22
N LEU A 75 14.87 -1.26 1.85
CA LEU A 75 14.70 -0.47 0.63
C LEU A 75 15.48 0.83 0.69
N GLN A 76 15.50 1.52 1.83
CA GLN A 76 16.30 2.73 2.02
C GLN A 76 17.80 2.44 1.86
N TYR A 77 18.28 1.34 2.44
CA TYR A 77 19.68 0.93 2.31
C TYR A 77 20.05 0.64 0.84
N LEU A 78 19.21 -0.13 0.13
CA LEU A 78 19.44 -0.44 -1.29
C LEU A 78 19.44 0.80 -2.18
N LEU A 79 18.53 1.75 -1.93
CA LEU A 79 18.47 3.01 -2.67
C LEU A 79 19.66 3.91 -2.39
N ALA A 80 20.19 3.90 -1.17
CA ALA A 80 21.40 4.65 -0.80
C ALA A 80 22.67 4.07 -1.45
N ASP A 81 22.80 2.73 -1.49
CA ASP A 81 23.96 2.04 -2.09
C ASP A 81 24.05 2.24 -3.62
N LEU A 82 22.89 2.43 -4.29
CA LEU A 82 22.83 2.71 -5.74
C LEU A 82 23.17 4.17 -6.11
N GLY A 83 23.48 5.04 -5.14
CA GLY A 83 23.72 6.46 -5.32
C GLY A 83 25.09 6.92 -4.86
N ASP A 84 26.14 6.77 -5.68
CA ASP A 84 27.46 7.37 -5.46
C ASP A 84 27.53 8.78 -6.12
N HIS A 85 26.49 9.61 -5.90
CA HIS A 85 26.40 10.93 -6.50
C HIS A 85 26.15 12.01 -5.46
N ASP A 86 26.82 13.15 -5.59
CA ASP A 86 26.66 14.37 -4.77
C ASP A 86 25.22 14.94 -4.81
N ALA A 87 24.38 14.50 -5.76
CA ALA A 87 22.99 14.91 -5.91
C ALA A 87 22.10 13.72 -6.30
N ALA A 88 20.84 13.75 -5.85
CA ALA A 88 19.86 12.68 -6.10
C ALA A 88 19.63 12.46 -7.60
N PRO A 89 19.69 11.21 -8.09
CA PRO A 89 19.38 10.86 -9.48
C PRO A 89 17.97 11.29 -9.87
N ILE A 90 17.77 11.59 -11.17
CA ILE A 90 16.45 11.95 -11.69
C ILE A 90 15.44 10.80 -11.48
N ALA A 91 15.90 9.57 -11.49
CA ALA A 91 15.07 8.37 -11.21
C ALA A 91 14.30 8.44 -9.88
N ASP A 92 14.86 9.13 -8.87
CA ASP A 92 14.23 9.28 -7.54
C ASP A 92 13.10 10.31 -7.52
N GLN A 93 13.00 11.15 -8.54
CA GLN A 93 11.96 12.18 -8.69
C GLN A 93 10.80 11.71 -9.58
N LEU A 94 10.95 10.54 -10.22
CA LEU A 94 9.99 10.03 -11.18
C LEU A 94 8.88 9.20 -10.51
N SER A 95 7.66 9.44 -10.94
CA SER A 95 6.55 8.51 -10.78
C SER A 95 6.19 7.92 -12.14
N VAL A 96 6.33 6.60 -12.27
CA VAL A 96 6.12 5.86 -13.53
C VAL A 96 4.95 4.92 -13.34
N ARG A 97 4.05 4.85 -14.33
CA ARG A 97 2.92 3.92 -14.31
C ARG A 97 3.43 2.47 -14.35
N ASP A 98 2.75 1.59 -13.62
CA ASP A 98 3.05 0.17 -13.52
C ASP A 98 3.26 -0.49 -14.90
N GLY A 99 4.38 -1.20 -15.03
CA GLY A 99 4.76 -1.90 -16.25
C GLY A 99 5.47 -1.05 -17.30
N MET A 100 5.68 0.27 -17.05
CA MET A 100 6.40 1.17 -17.95
C MET A 100 7.82 1.51 -17.48
N GLU A 101 8.21 1.07 -16.29
CA GLU A 101 9.53 1.33 -15.71
C GLU A 101 10.66 0.79 -16.60
N THR A 102 10.46 -0.42 -17.13
CA THR A 102 11.45 -1.06 -18.00
C THR A 102 11.55 -0.37 -19.36
N ALA A 103 10.42 0.12 -19.92
CA ALA A 103 10.43 0.89 -21.16
C ALA A 103 11.19 2.22 -20.98
N LEU A 104 10.94 2.93 -19.87
CA LEU A 104 11.63 4.17 -19.54
C LEU A 104 13.13 3.94 -19.33
N ALA A 105 13.50 2.93 -18.57
CA ALA A 105 14.88 2.57 -18.35
C ALA A 105 15.56 2.08 -19.63
N GLY A 106 14.84 1.35 -20.48
CA GLY A 106 15.29 0.99 -21.82
C GLY A 106 15.56 2.21 -22.72
N TYR A 107 14.84 3.30 -22.56
CA TYR A 107 15.10 4.55 -23.30
C TYR A 107 16.25 5.36 -22.71
N LEU A 108 16.20 5.68 -21.42
CA LEU A 108 17.17 6.60 -20.77
C LEU A 108 18.46 5.90 -20.32
N ALA A 109 18.42 4.60 -20.02
CA ALA A 109 19.59 3.85 -19.54
C ALA A 109 20.32 4.52 -18.37
N ASP A 110 21.63 4.73 -18.51
CA ASP A 110 22.50 5.34 -17.49
C ASP A 110 22.12 6.80 -17.18
N GLU A 111 21.42 7.47 -18.10
CA GLU A 111 20.96 8.86 -17.91
C GLU A 111 19.94 9.00 -16.77
N LEU A 112 19.28 7.91 -16.36
CA LEU A 112 18.42 7.87 -15.16
C LEU A 112 19.20 8.13 -13.87
N SER A 113 20.49 7.86 -13.84
CA SER A 113 21.36 8.13 -12.70
C SER A 113 21.80 9.60 -12.59
N ALA A 114 21.65 10.38 -13.65
CA ALA A 114 22.06 11.78 -13.68
C ALA A 114 21.13 12.67 -12.82
N PRO A 115 21.67 13.62 -12.04
CA PRO A 115 20.87 14.56 -11.27
C PRO A 115 20.24 15.65 -12.16
N VAL A 116 19.29 16.40 -11.58
CA VAL A 116 18.75 17.63 -12.19
C VAL A 116 19.53 18.84 -11.72
N GLY A 117 19.84 19.76 -12.62
CA GLY A 117 20.43 21.07 -12.34
C GLY A 117 21.95 21.18 -12.58
N SER A 118 22.77 20.38 -11.86
CA SER A 118 24.22 20.37 -12.00
C SER A 118 24.81 19.01 -11.66
N GLY A 119 25.93 18.65 -12.28
CA GLY A 119 26.65 17.40 -12.03
C GLY A 119 27.98 17.38 -12.75
N ASN A 120 28.94 16.64 -12.22
CA ASN A 120 30.32 16.58 -12.73
C ASN A 120 30.45 15.69 -13.99
N GLN A 121 29.62 14.67 -14.14
CA GLN A 121 29.67 13.73 -15.26
C GLN A 121 28.55 13.95 -16.27
N GLY A 122 27.38 14.38 -15.80
CA GLY A 122 26.20 14.70 -16.60
C GLY A 122 25.07 15.15 -15.70
N PHE A 123 24.17 15.94 -16.23
CA PHE A 123 22.98 16.40 -15.49
C PHE A 123 21.86 16.80 -16.44
N TRP A 124 20.64 16.70 -15.94
CA TRP A 124 19.45 17.16 -16.64
C TRP A 124 19.22 18.65 -16.39
N ARG A 125 18.99 19.40 -17.47
CA ARG A 125 18.68 20.83 -17.40
C ARG A 125 17.20 21.05 -17.67
N GLU A 126 16.55 21.80 -16.81
CA GLU A 126 15.16 22.21 -17.01
C GLU A 126 15.04 23.25 -18.14
N GLY A 127 13.84 23.36 -18.70
CA GLY A 127 13.49 24.44 -19.64
C GLY A 127 13.65 24.11 -21.13
N SER A 128 14.04 22.89 -21.49
CA SER A 128 13.95 22.43 -22.87
C SER A 128 12.50 22.31 -23.29
N LYS A 129 12.14 22.89 -24.45
CA LYS A 129 10.77 22.79 -25.00
C LYS A 129 10.71 21.61 -25.96
N ALA A 130 9.71 20.75 -25.77
CA ALA A 130 9.41 19.69 -26.73
C ALA A 130 8.77 20.27 -27.98
N SER A 131 9.30 19.87 -29.15
CA SER A 131 8.68 20.16 -30.46
C SER A 131 8.36 18.88 -31.24
N LEU A 132 8.62 17.72 -30.60
CA LEU A 132 8.42 16.41 -31.20
C LEU A 132 7.11 15.78 -30.69
N SER A 133 6.50 14.97 -31.56
CA SER A 133 5.42 14.06 -31.20
C SER A 133 5.95 12.62 -31.24
N PRO A 134 5.38 11.69 -30.47
CA PRO A 134 5.74 10.29 -30.58
C PRO A 134 5.37 9.74 -31.97
N PRO A 135 5.99 8.66 -32.41
CA PRO A 135 5.65 8.01 -33.68
C PRO A 135 4.19 7.59 -33.75
N ASP A 136 3.56 7.71 -34.92
CA ASP A 136 2.19 7.30 -35.14
C ASP A 136 1.99 5.81 -34.83
N GLY A 137 0.86 5.46 -34.23
CA GLY A 137 0.54 4.08 -33.85
C GLY A 137 1.24 3.58 -32.57
N THR A 138 1.93 4.46 -31.84
CA THR A 138 2.55 4.13 -30.56
C THR A 138 1.86 4.84 -29.40
N MET A 139 2.04 4.35 -28.17
CA MET A 139 1.61 5.04 -26.96
C MET A 139 2.69 6.04 -26.54
N PRO A 140 2.37 7.33 -26.25
CA PRO A 140 3.36 8.28 -25.81
C PRO A 140 3.98 7.87 -24.47
N LEU A 141 5.31 7.72 -24.39
CA LEU A 141 5.98 7.40 -23.12
C LEU A 141 5.79 8.52 -22.08
N ALA A 142 5.69 9.75 -22.52
CA ALA A 142 5.44 10.91 -21.65
C ALA A 142 4.15 10.80 -20.83
N ASP A 143 3.11 10.12 -21.31
CA ASP A 143 1.83 9.96 -20.61
C ASP A 143 1.91 9.01 -19.40
N PHE A 144 3.00 8.28 -19.29
CA PHE A 144 3.24 7.29 -18.24
C PHE A 144 4.26 7.74 -17.19
N VAL A 145 4.85 8.93 -17.37
CA VAL A 145 5.95 9.44 -16.51
C VAL A 145 5.60 10.83 -16.00
N THR A 146 5.67 11.01 -14.69
CA THR A 146 5.48 12.29 -14.00
C THR A 146 6.62 12.55 -13.00
N GLY A 147 6.71 13.79 -12.49
CA GLY A 147 7.66 14.15 -11.43
C GLY A 147 8.96 14.79 -11.89
N ALA A 148 9.34 14.69 -13.18
CA ALA A 148 10.57 15.31 -13.69
C ALA A 148 10.35 16.16 -14.96
N PRO A 149 10.05 17.46 -14.81
CA PRO A 149 9.86 18.37 -15.95
C PRO A 149 11.08 18.44 -16.90
N ALA A 150 12.28 18.20 -16.39
CA ALA A 150 13.51 18.16 -17.18
C ALA A 150 13.50 17.09 -18.29
N LEU A 151 12.74 16.00 -18.12
CA LEU A 151 12.60 14.93 -19.12
C LEU A 151 11.51 15.20 -20.16
N ALA A 152 10.67 16.22 -20.01
CA ALA A 152 9.51 16.42 -20.87
C ALA A 152 9.89 16.51 -22.36
N ALA A 153 10.97 17.20 -22.69
CA ALA A 153 11.44 17.33 -24.08
C ALA A 153 12.02 16.02 -24.63
N SER A 154 12.73 15.25 -23.80
CA SER A 154 13.29 13.96 -24.18
C SER A 154 12.20 12.92 -24.41
N LEU A 155 11.20 12.88 -23.56
CA LEU A 155 10.12 11.90 -23.63
C LEU A 155 9.08 12.19 -24.73
N ALA A 156 8.98 13.43 -25.18
CA ALA A 156 7.97 13.86 -26.14
C ALA A 156 8.02 13.12 -27.49
N GLY A 157 9.22 12.74 -27.94
CA GLY A 157 9.43 12.01 -29.19
C GLY A 157 9.44 10.48 -29.04
N VAL A 158 9.09 9.94 -27.87
CA VAL A 158 9.21 8.52 -27.58
C VAL A 158 7.86 7.83 -27.55
N GLY A 159 7.71 6.81 -28.40
CA GLY A 159 6.54 5.93 -28.40
C GLY A 159 6.84 4.61 -27.70
N VAL A 160 5.81 3.98 -27.13
CA VAL A 160 5.87 2.63 -26.56
C VAL A 160 5.00 1.69 -27.36
N VAL A 161 5.53 0.50 -27.63
CA VAL A 161 4.82 -0.62 -28.24
C VAL A 161 4.99 -1.89 -27.40
N ASP A 162 4.12 -2.87 -27.63
CA ASP A 162 4.14 -4.10 -26.84
C ASP A 162 5.27 -5.04 -27.24
N ASP A 163 5.57 -5.13 -28.52
CA ASP A 163 6.49 -6.14 -29.08
C ASP A 163 7.57 -5.53 -30.00
N ALA A 164 8.66 -6.28 -30.14
CA ALA A 164 9.82 -5.88 -30.93
C ALA A 164 9.53 -5.85 -32.44
N SER A 165 8.64 -6.70 -32.95
CA SER A 165 8.34 -6.77 -34.39
C SER A 165 7.63 -5.51 -34.87
N THR A 166 6.72 -4.96 -34.03
CA THR A 166 6.07 -3.67 -34.28
C THR A 166 7.09 -2.52 -34.28
N ALA A 167 8.02 -2.51 -33.30
CA ALA A 167 9.05 -1.48 -33.21
C ALA A 167 10.00 -1.52 -34.45
N GLU A 168 10.42 -2.71 -34.86
CA GLU A 168 11.28 -2.90 -36.01
C GLU A 168 10.60 -2.46 -37.34
N ALA A 169 9.32 -2.75 -37.50
CA ALA A 169 8.55 -2.32 -38.68
C ALA A 169 8.41 -0.79 -38.76
N LEU A 170 8.28 -0.11 -37.61
CA LEU A 170 8.11 1.34 -37.54
C LEU A 170 9.45 2.11 -37.58
N GLN A 171 10.58 1.47 -37.30
CA GLN A 171 11.88 2.14 -37.18
C GLN A 171 12.24 3.01 -38.39
N PHE A 172 12.01 2.51 -39.59
CA PHE A 172 12.38 3.20 -40.82
C PHE A 172 11.50 4.42 -41.12
N SER A 173 10.38 4.58 -40.44
CA SER A 173 9.48 5.74 -40.57
C SER A 173 9.74 6.81 -39.48
N LEU A 174 10.66 6.57 -38.56
CA LEU A 174 10.96 7.51 -37.48
C LEU A 174 11.59 8.80 -38.01
N LEU A 175 11.08 9.92 -37.52
CA LEU A 175 11.64 11.24 -37.77
C LEU A 175 12.82 11.54 -36.82
N PRO A 176 13.75 12.45 -37.20
CA PRO A 176 14.85 12.85 -36.34
C PRO A 176 14.41 13.22 -34.94
N GLY A 177 15.01 12.57 -33.94
CA GLY A 177 14.69 12.74 -32.52
C GLY A 177 13.62 11.79 -31.98
N GLN A 178 12.95 11.01 -32.85
CA GLN A 178 11.99 10.02 -32.40
C GLN A 178 12.66 8.69 -31.99
N ALA A 179 11.99 7.98 -31.10
CA ALA A 179 12.39 6.63 -30.68
C ALA A 179 11.16 5.78 -30.33
N ILE A 180 11.33 4.47 -30.37
CA ILE A 180 10.34 3.51 -29.92
C ILE A 180 10.96 2.62 -28.85
N ALA A 181 10.33 2.54 -27.69
CA ALA A 181 10.66 1.60 -26.65
C ALA A 181 9.62 0.47 -26.58
N THR A 182 10.03 -0.72 -26.20
CA THR A 182 9.08 -1.78 -25.83
C THR A 182 8.88 -1.82 -24.32
N LYS A 183 7.78 -2.39 -23.86
CA LYS A 183 7.55 -2.65 -22.41
C LYS A 183 8.65 -3.54 -21.79
N SER A 184 9.30 -4.37 -22.61
CA SER A 184 10.43 -5.19 -22.16
C SER A 184 11.77 -4.45 -22.08
N GLY A 185 11.86 -3.19 -22.55
CA GLY A 185 13.05 -2.35 -22.46
C GLY A 185 13.96 -2.34 -23.69
N SER A 186 13.54 -2.92 -24.80
CA SER A 186 14.26 -2.74 -26.07
C SER A 186 13.97 -1.36 -26.66
N LEU A 187 14.91 -0.83 -27.44
CA LEU A 187 14.88 0.53 -27.98
C LEU A 187 15.25 0.52 -29.48
N TRP A 188 14.48 1.24 -30.29
CA TRP A 188 14.75 1.58 -31.67
C TRP A 188 14.76 3.09 -31.85
N ARG A 189 15.81 3.61 -32.48
CA ARG A 189 15.96 5.05 -32.70
C ARG A 189 15.91 5.38 -34.19
N TRP A 190 15.59 6.64 -34.49
CA TRP A 190 15.50 7.21 -35.83
C TRP A 190 16.83 7.12 -36.61
N ASP A 191 17.99 7.11 -35.92
CA ASP A 191 19.33 7.07 -36.51
C ASP A 191 19.80 5.62 -36.81
N GLY A 192 18.90 4.62 -36.71
CA GLY A 192 19.20 3.22 -36.97
C GLY A 192 19.75 2.46 -35.76
N PHE A 193 19.97 3.12 -34.62
CA PHE A 193 20.41 2.44 -33.40
C PHE A 193 19.32 1.52 -32.84
N VAL A 194 19.70 0.29 -32.52
CA VAL A 194 18.83 -0.69 -31.83
C VAL A 194 19.54 -1.20 -30.58
N ARG A 195 18.84 -1.26 -29.49
CA ARG A 195 19.27 -1.88 -28.25
C ARG A 195 18.23 -2.87 -27.77
N HIS A 196 18.62 -4.11 -27.61
CA HIS A 196 17.73 -5.13 -27.05
C HIS A 196 17.66 -5.02 -25.53
N ALA A 197 16.53 -5.45 -24.97
CA ALA A 197 16.31 -5.49 -23.54
C ALA A 197 17.43 -6.23 -22.81
N ASN A 198 17.92 -5.65 -21.72
CA ASN A 198 18.87 -6.27 -20.82
C ASN A 198 18.16 -6.68 -19.54
N GLN A 199 18.35 -7.92 -19.07
CA GLN A 199 17.67 -8.44 -17.89
C GLN A 199 18.09 -7.78 -16.57
N SER A 200 19.21 -7.04 -16.53
CA SER A 200 19.70 -6.34 -15.34
C SER A 200 19.64 -4.82 -15.50
N ASP A 201 18.45 -4.30 -15.72
CA ASP A 201 18.27 -2.84 -15.83
C ASP A 201 18.16 -2.24 -14.42
N LYS A 202 19.30 -1.73 -13.92
CA LYS A 202 19.41 -1.10 -12.60
C LYS A 202 18.49 0.12 -12.46
N GLY A 203 18.24 0.84 -13.56
CA GLY A 203 17.36 2.01 -13.55
C GLY A 203 15.90 1.63 -13.31
N ALA A 204 15.40 0.62 -14.01
CA ALA A 204 14.04 0.10 -13.80
C ALA A 204 13.86 -0.46 -12.38
N GLU A 205 14.86 -1.16 -11.87
CA GLU A 205 14.83 -1.71 -10.51
C GLU A 205 14.77 -0.59 -9.47
N ARG A 206 15.60 0.45 -9.61
CA ARG A 206 15.58 1.63 -8.74
C ARG A 206 14.21 2.31 -8.71
N ILE A 207 13.57 2.51 -9.86
CA ILE A 207 12.23 3.12 -9.95
C ILE A 207 11.20 2.26 -9.22
N ARG A 208 11.24 0.93 -9.40
CA ARG A 208 10.33 0.00 -8.69
C ARG A 208 10.54 0.02 -7.19
N GLN A 209 11.78 0.00 -6.73
CA GLN A 209 12.12 0.05 -5.30
C GLN A 209 11.70 1.38 -4.67
N ARG A 210 11.92 2.51 -5.37
CA ARG A 210 11.46 3.82 -4.90
C ARG A 210 9.94 3.88 -4.75
N ARG A 211 9.21 3.45 -5.77
CA ARG A 211 7.75 3.36 -5.70
C ARG A 211 7.26 2.45 -4.57
N ARG A 212 7.94 1.33 -4.35
CA ARG A 212 7.61 0.43 -3.23
C ARG A 212 7.82 1.11 -1.88
N LEU A 213 8.93 1.84 -1.73
CA LEU A 213 9.20 2.63 -0.52
C LEU A 213 8.12 3.69 -0.29
N ASP A 214 7.77 4.48 -1.33
CA ASP A 214 6.74 5.52 -1.24
C ASP A 214 5.35 4.95 -0.88
N ALA A 215 5.04 3.73 -1.31
CA ALA A 215 3.79 3.03 -0.97
C ALA A 215 3.75 2.49 0.47
N LEU A 216 4.89 2.37 1.15
CA LEU A 216 5.00 1.89 2.53
C LEU A 216 5.07 3.03 3.57
N GLN A 217 5.27 4.27 3.13
CA GLN A 217 5.31 5.49 3.96
C GLN A 217 3.96 6.20 4.03
#